data_7636f14fc5fe262d19a7cedff6f51473
#
_entry.id   7636f14fc5fe262d19a7cedff6f51473
#
_cell.length_a   1.000
_cell.length_b   1.000
_cell.length_c   1.000
_cell.angle_alpha   90.00
_cell.angle_beta   90.00
_cell.angle_gamma   90.00
#
_symmetry.space_group_name_H-M   'P 1'
#
loop_
_entity.id
_entity.type
_entity.pdbx_description
1 polymer ?
#
loop_
_entity_poly.entity_id
_entity_poly.type
_entity_poly.pdbx_seq_one_letter_code
_entity_poly.pdbx_strand_id
1 'polypeptide(L)'
;DDSSVHAWDEAVAFYTGSLEGSSKYGTSSGTLLHQLADKRCGNFDTCTADYDNDPDIGYSVVNHDVFEQFTIGKDQIKGAYVSSAADKCDIVKPTMNKISTMILNMFVQGTHRYLWKTRQAQSAKQAGEFFIFVTAILPFVDNVDSECGEKFYNRAWKHDYSTDSWEDMKSCLEATYPSLGVQEGLGEVTCSRIGVLDEALEWEPCFDAVNSSSD
;
A
#
# COMPACT_ATOMS: atom_id res chain seq x y z
N ASP A 1 8.18 -32.11 -5.06
CA ASP A 1 7.07 -31.64 -5.86
C ASP A 1 7.25 -30.17 -6.17
N ASP A 2 7.39 -29.83 -7.43
CA ASP A 2 7.72 -28.49 -7.92
C ASP A 2 6.51 -27.50 -7.85
N SER A 3 5.32 -28.03 -7.52
CA SER A 3 4.07 -27.28 -7.53
C SER A 3 4.03 -26.07 -6.61
N SER A 4 4.65 -26.17 -5.41
CA SER A 4 4.68 -25.05 -4.46
C SER A 4 5.60 -23.90 -4.93
N VAL A 5 6.69 -24.24 -5.63
CA VAL A 5 7.57 -23.23 -6.23
C VAL A 5 6.86 -22.54 -7.39
N HIS A 6 6.12 -23.29 -8.21
CA HIS A 6 5.33 -22.70 -9.29
C HIS A 6 4.23 -21.77 -8.75
N ALA A 7 3.50 -22.18 -7.71
CA ALA A 7 2.50 -21.31 -7.08
C ALA A 7 3.12 -20.03 -6.49
N TRP A 8 4.34 -20.13 -5.97
CA TRP A 8 5.09 -18.96 -5.50
C TRP A 8 5.50 -18.03 -6.64
N ASP A 9 6.02 -18.59 -7.73
CA ASP A 9 6.37 -17.81 -8.93
C ASP A 9 5.14 -17.15 -9.58
N GLU A 10 3.98 -17.80 -9.53
CA GLU A 10 2.70 -17.20 -9.95
C GLU A 10 2.33 -16.00 -9.05
N ALA A 11 2.51 -16.11 -7.73
CA ALA A 11 2.26 -14.99 -6.82
C ALA A 11 3.18 -13.80 -7.14
N VAL A 12 4.45 -14.04 -7.46
CA VAL A 12 5.38 -12.99 -7.94
C VAL A 12 4.83 -12.35 -9.22
N ALA A 13 4.38 -13.15 -10.17
CA ALA A 13 3.83 -12.65 -11.43
C ALA A 13 2.56 -11.79 -11.21
N PHE A 14 1.70 -12.16 -10.26
CA PHE A 14 0.53 -11.34 -9.87
C PHE A 14 0.93 -10.01 -9.22
N TYR A 15 2.05 -9.97 -8.54
CA TYR A 15 2.58 -8.72 -7.97
C TYR A 15 3.21 -7.84 -9.06
N THR A 16 4.07 -8.41 -9.88
CA THR A 16 4.90 -7.67 -10.84
C THR A 16 4.19 -7.38 -12.17
N GLY A 17 3.29 -8.26 -12.57
CA GLY A 17 2.78 -8.31 -13.94
C GLY A 17 3.89 -8.65 -14.93
N SER A 18 3.73 -8.22 -16.18
CA SER A 18 4.79 -8.33 -17.17
C SER A 18 5.80 -7.20 -16.98
N LEU A 19 7.04 -7.57 -16.67
CA LEU A 19 8.19 -6.68 -16.69
C LEU A 19 8.82 -6.62 -18.09
N GLU A 20 8.24 -7.34 -19.06
CA GLU A 20 8.68 -7.35 -20.44
C GLU A 20 8.15 -6.11 -21.19
N GLY A 21 8.92 -5.67 -22.17
CA GLY A 21 8.53 -4.58 -23.06
C GLY A 21 9.51 -3.41 -23.07
N SER A 22 9.09 -2.31 -23.71
CA SER A 22 9.92 -1.11 -23.90
C SER A 22 10.08 -0.24 -22.65
N SER A 23 9.31 -0.52 -21.60
CA SER A 23 9.45 0.15 -20.30
C SER A 23 9.86 -0.85 -19.23
N LYS A 24 10.77 -0.44 -18.39
CA LYS A 24 11.34 -1.17 -17.26
C LYS A 24 10.33 -1.82 -16.31
N TYR A 25 9.10 -1.30 -16.28
CA TYR A 25 8.06 -1.64 -15.30
C TYR A 25 6.80 -2.17 -15.98
N GLY A 26 6.96 -2.84 -17.10
CA GLY A 26 5.85 -3.24 -17.93
C GLY A 26 5.27 -2.06 -18.72
N THR A 27 4.05 -2.16 -19.20
CA THR A 27 3.43 -1.08 -19.95
C THR A 27 3.09 0.08 -19.04
N SER A 28 3.24 1.32 -19.51
CA SER A 28 2.85 2.54 -18.78
C SER A 28 1.38 2.55 -18.34
N SER A 29 0.56 1.68 -18.90
CA SER A 29 -0.84 1.46 -18.58
C SER A 29 -1.07 0.32 -17.58
N GLY A 30 -0.03 -0.39 -17.14
CA GLY A 30 -0.15 -1.45 -16.14
C GLY A 30 -0.70 -0.91 -14.82
N THR A 31 -1.55 -1.71 -14.19
CA THR A 31 -2.23 -1.37 -12.92
C THR A 31 -1.87 -2.33 -11.81
N LEU A 32 -0.82 -3.12 -11.99
CA LEU A 32 -0.38 -4.10 -11.03
C LEU A 32 0.32 -3.46 -9.83
N LEU A 33 0.45 -4.23 -8.77
CA LEU A 33 0.91 -3.72 -7.47
C LEU A 33 2.31 -3.13 -7.52
N HIS A 34 3.22 -3.74 -8.27
CA HIS A 34 4.57 -3.22 -8.50
C HIS A 34 4.57 -1.79 -9.04
N GLN A 35 3.78 -1.54 -10.10
CA GLN A 35 3.67 -0.20 -10.68
C GLN A 35 2.91 0.76 -9.77
N LEU A 36 1.93 0.26 -8.98
CA LEU A 36 1.25 1.05 -7.98
C LEU A 36 2.23 1.54 -6.90
N ALA A 37 3.09 0.66 -6.41
CA ALA A 37 4.14 1.01 -5.45
C ALA A 37 5.03 2.13 -5.98
N ASP A 38 5.51 2.01 -7.22
CA ASP A 38 6.33 3.05 -7.86
C ASP A 38 5.59 4.38 -8.03
N LYS A 39 4.30 4.34 -8.34
CA LYS A 39 3.48 5.56 -8.40
C LYS A 39 3.25 6.19 -7.02
N ARG A 40 3.17 5.38 -5.98
CA ARG A 40 2.93 5.89 -4.62
C ARG A 40 4.21 6.40 -3.96
N CYS A 41 5.36 5.80 -4.24
CA CYS A 41 6.61 6.20 -3.58
C CYS A 41 6.92 7.70 -3.75
N GLY A 42 6.68 8.26 -4.92
CA GLY A 42 6.88 9.70 -5.16
C GLY A 42 5.91 10.60 -4.38
N ASN A 43 4.75 10.07 -3.97
CA ASN A 43 3.77 10.82 -3.19
C ASN A 43 4.11 10.85 -1.69
N PHE A 44 4.85 9.86 -1.20
CA PHE A 44 5.07 9.63 0.23
C PHE A 44 6.54 9.60 0.62
N ASP A 45 7.43 9.99 -0.28
CA ASP A 45 8.88 10.02 -0.10
C ASP A 45 9.49 8.65 0.26
N THR A 46 8.96 7.61 -0.37
CA THR A 46 9.39 6.23 -0.17
C THR A 46 10.03 5.64 -1.42
N CYS A 47 10.51 6.48 -2.34
CA CYS A 47 11.33 6.05 -3.44
C CYS A 47 12.79 5.89 -3.01
N THR A 48 13.46 4.87 -3.53
CA THR A 48 14.90 4.70 -3.29
C THR A 48 15.73 5.62 -4.18
N ALA A 49 16.82 6.14 -3.65
CA ALA A 49 17.79 6.92 -4.43
C ALA A 49 18.73 6.02 -5.26
N ASP A 50 18.84 4.75 -4.91
CA ASP A 50 19.77 3.78 -5.54
C ASP A 50 19.17 3.08 -6.77
N TYR A 51 18.16 3.67 -7.35
CA TYR A 51 17.42 3.15 -8.50
C TYR A 51 18.29 2.76 -9.69
N ASP A 52 19.41 3.45 -9.93
CA ASP A 52 20.31 3.18 -11.04
C ASP A 52 21.03 1.83 -10.93
N ASN A 53 20.99 1.18 -9.77
CA ASN A 53 21.69 -0.07 -9.51
C ASN A 53 20.87 -1.32 -9.83
N ASP A 54 19.55 -1.27 -9.80
CA ASP A 54 18.69 -2.39 -10.21
C ASP A 54 17.40 -1.92 -10.88
N PRO A 55 17.48 -1.71 -12.18
CA PRO A 55 16.35 -1.22 -12.97
C PRO A 55 15.13 -2.14 -13.01
N ASP A 56 15.28 -3.38 -12.65
CA ASP A 56 14.19 -4.37 -12.77
C ASP A 56 13.31 -4.43 -11.51
N ILE A 57 13.81 -3.89 -10.37
CA ILE A 57 13.08 -3.91 -9.10
C ILE A 57 12.13 -2.71 -8.94
N GLY A 58 12.34 -1.60 -9.65
CA GLY A 58 11.51 -0.39 -9.54
C GLY A 58 12.08 0.69 -8.63
N TYR A 59 11.31 1.76 -8.42
CA TYR A 59 11.75 2.95 -7.66
C TYR A 59 11.34 2.90 -6.19
N SER A 60 10.30 2.14 -5.87
CA SER A 60 9.74 2.10 -4.52
C SER A 60 10.57 1.23 -3.59
N VAL A 61 10.85 1.72 -2.38
CA VAL A 61 11.40 0.89 -1.29
C VAL A 61 10.55 -0.36 -1.08
N VAL A 62 9.22 -0.22 -1.16
CA VAL A 62 8.30 -1.37 -1.04
C VAL A 62 8.60 -2.45 -2.07
N ASN A 63 8.91 -2.08 -3.32
CA ASN A 63 9.25 -3.07 -4.35
C ASN A 63 10.53 -3.83 -3.98
N HIS A 64 11.56 -3.14 -3.54
CA HIS A 64 12.81 -3.77 -3.10
C HIS A 64 12.56 -4.77 -1.96
N ASP A 65 11.85 -4.34 -0.93
CA ASP A 65 11.56 -5.16 0.25
C ASP A 65 10.69 -6.38 -0.10
N VAL A 66 9.70 -6.20 -0.96
CA VAL A 66 8.84 -7.30 -1.42
C VAL A 66 9.62 -8.32 -2.23
N PHE A 67 10.51 -7.89 -3.13
CA PHE A 67 11.36 -8.80 -3.90
C PHE A 67 12.35 -9.56 -3.02
N GLU A 68 12.91 -8.91 -2.00
CA GLU A 68 13.72 -9.60 -1.00
C GLU A 68 12.92 -10.71 -0.31
N GLN A 69 11.70 -10.40 0.15
CA GLN A 69 10.84 -11.39 0.80
C GLN A 69 10.39 -12.49 -0.18
N PHE A 70 10.14 -12.19 -1.44
CA PHE A 70 9.88 -13.22 -2.44
C PHE A 70 11.06 -14.16 -2.63
N THR A 71 12.28 -13.64 -2.62
CA THR A 71 13.49 -14.45 -2.70
C THR A 71 13.65 -15.35 -1.48
N ILE A 72 13.47 -14.79 -0.27
CA ILE A 72 13.51 -15.54 1.00
C ILE A 72 12.47 -16.66 1.00
N GLY A 73 11.23 -16.36 0.64
CA GLY A 73 10.14 -17.33 0.61
C GLY A 73 10.38 -18.46 -0.38
N LYS A 74 10.91 -18.15 -1.56
CA LYS A 74 11.31 -19.17 -2.55
C LYS A 74 12.37 -20.12 -1.99
N ASP A 75 13.38 -19.59 -1.31
CA ASP A 75 14.45 -20.40 -0.71
C ASP A 75 13.94 -21.24 0.46
N GLN A 76 13.02 -20.70 1.28
CA GLN A 76 12.33 -21.44 2.33
C GLN A 76 11.54 -22.63 1.75
N ILE A 77 10.77 -22.41 0.68
CA ILE A 77 9.98 -23.45 0.02
C ILE A 77 10.91 -24.52 -0.56
N LYS A 78 12.01 -24.15 -1.21
CA LYS A 78 12.99 -25.08 -1.74
C LYS A 78 13.70 -25.88 -0.64
N GLY A 79 14.10 -25.22 0.43
CA GLY A 79 14.75 -25.86 1.58
C GLY A 79 13.82 -26.79 2.36
N ALA A 80 12.53 -26.53 2.35
CA ALA A 80 11.50 -27.32 3.05
C ALA A 80 11.23 -28.71 2.43
N TYR A 81 11.87 -29.07 1.33
CA TYR A 81 11.75 -30.43 0.77
C TYR A 81 12.20 -31.56 1.74
N VAL A 82 12.88 -31.19 2.82
CA VAL A 82 13.41 -32.14 3.83
C VAL A 82 12.44 -32.32 5.00
N SER A 83 11.42 -31.49 5.12
CA SER A 83 10.48 -31.43 6.25
C SER A 83 9.11 -32.00 5.87
N SER A 84 8.29 -32.34 6.88
CA SER A 84 6.90 -32.76 6.62
C SER A 84 6.08 -31.65 5.97
N ALA A 85 5.00 -32.00 5.27
CA ALA A 85 4.18 -31.00 4.55
C ALA A 85 3.54 -29.97 5.49
N ALA A 86 3.27 -30.32 6.75
CA ALA A 86 2.70 -29.39 7.74
C ALA A 86 3.70 -28.28 8.11
N ASP A 87 4.99 -28.63 8.25
CA ASP A 87 6.03 -27.68 8.65
C ASP A 87 6.35 -26.66 7.54
N LYS A 88 6.11 -27.03 6.29
CA LYS A 88 6.42 -26.17 5.12
C LYS A 88 5.62 -24.87 5.09
N CYS A 89 4.33 -24.94 5.39
CA CYS A 89 3.50 -23.74 5.44
C CYS A 89 3.89 -22.83 6.61
N ASP A 90 4.25 -23.42 7.75
CA ASP A 90 4.63 -22.63 8.92
C ASP A 90 5.97 -21.91 8.73
N ILE A 91 6.91 -22.51 7.98
CA ILE A 91 8.20 -21.88 7.65
C ILE A 91 8.02 -20.63 6.78
N VAL A 92 7.14 -20.66 5.79
CA VAL A 92 6.96 -19.56 4.84
C VAL A 92 5.96 -18.49 5.31
N LYS A 93 5.08 -18.84 6.25
CA LYS A 93 4.01 -17.95 6.72
C LYS A 93 4.48 -16.58 7.26
N PRO A 94 5.58 -16.49 8.05
CA PRO A 94 6.10 -15.18 8.46
C PRO A 94 6.51 -14.30 7.27
N THR A 95 7.11 -14.87 6.23
CA THR A 95 7.50 -14.18 5.01
C THR A 95 6.26 -13.70 4.24
N MET A 96 5.23 -14.55 4.12
CA MET A 96 3.94 -14.16 3.52
C MET A 96 3.29 -13.01 4.28
N ASN A 97 3.32 -13.03 5.61
CA ASN A 97 2.76 -11.94 6.43
C ASN A 97 3.50 -10.61 6.18
N LYS A 98 4.83 -10.64 6.09
CA LYS A 98 5.61 -9.45 5.74
C LYS A 98 5.24 -8.90 4.37
N ILE A 99 5.16 -9.74 3.34
CA ILE A 99 4.72 -9.34 2.00
C ILE A 99 3.33 -8.71 2.06
N SER A 100 2.39 -9.32 2.77
CA SER A 100 1.04 -8.78 2.92
C SER A 100 1.02 -7.40 3.56
N THR A 101 1.82 -7.17 4.61
CA THR A 101 1.95 -5.86 5.26
C THR A 101 2.55 -4.83 4.32
N MET A 102 3.59 -5.17 3.56
CA MET A 102 4.22 -4.28 2.58
C MET A 102 3.23 -3.88 1.47
N ILE A 103 2.44 -4.84 0.99
CA ILE A 103 1.38 -4.58 0.02
C ILE A 103 0.30 -3.67 0.63
N LEU A 104 -0.04 -3.86 1.89
CA LEU A 104 -1.03 -3.03 2.57
C LEU A 104 -0.59 -1.56 2.65
N ASN A 105 0.71 -1.29 2.83
CA ASN A 105 1.25 0.08 2.85
C ASN A 105 0.84 0.89 1.61
N MET A 106 0.98 0.35 0.41
CA MET A 106 0.64 1.08 -0.82
C MET A 106 -0.87 1.34 -0.95
N PHE A 107 -1.72 0.46 -0.42
CA PHE A 107 -3.17 0.69 -0.39
C PHE A 107 -3.55 1.75 0.65
N VAL A 108 -2.90 1.77 1.80
CA VAL A 108 -3.08 2.83 2.82
C VAL A 108 -2.62 4.17 2.26
N GLN A 109 -1.46 4.24 1.61
CA GLN A 109 -0.99 5.44 0.90
C GLN A 109 -2.03 5.91 -0.13
N GLY A 110 -2.54 4.99 -0.95
CA GLY A 110 -3.59 5.30 -1.92
C GLY A 110 -4.86 5.82 -1.27
N THR A 111 -5.28 5.21 -0.16
CA THR A 111 -6.46 5.66 0.61
C THR A 111 -6.29 7.09 1.12
N HIS A 112 -5.15 7.42 1.75
CA HIS A 112 -4.87 8.80 2.19
C HIS A 112 -4.90 9.81 1.05
N ARG A 113 -4.25 9.47 -0.06
CA ARG A 113 -4.24 10.33 -1.24
C ARG A 113 -5.65 10.66 -1.72
N TYR A 114 -6.50 9.65 -1.88
CA TYR A 114 -7.84 9.87 -2.42
C TYR A 114 -8.85 10.33 -1.37
N LEU A 115 -8.64 10.04 -0.11
CA LEU A 115 -9.33 10.69 1.00
C LEU A 115 -9.13 12.21 0.93
N TRP A 116 -7.89 12.66 0.73
CA TRP A 116 -7.56 14.06 0.55
C TRP A 116 -8.21 14.65 -0.71
N LYS A 117 -8.07 13.98 -1.85
CA LYS A 117 -8.62 14.47 -3.14
C LYS A 117 -10.14 14.59 -3.16
N THR A 118 -10.84 13.78 -2.38
CA THR A 118 -12.31 13.78 -2.30
C THR A 118 -12.87 14.71 -1.22
N ARG A 119 -12.04 15.50 -0.52
CA ARG A 119 -12.51 16.35 0.58
C ARG A 119 -13.32 17.56 0.12
N GLN A 120 -12.98 18.17 -1.02
CA GLN A 120 -13.58 19.44 -1.49
C GLN A 120 -14.34 19.29 -2.80
N ALA A 121 -13.77 18.64 -3.79
CA ALA A 121 -14.38 18.52 -5.11
C ALA A 121 -14.31 17.06 -5.58
N GLN A 122 -15.49 16.47 -5.79
CA GLN A 122 -15.57 15.07 -6.17
C GLN A 122 -15.75 14.95 -7.67
N SER A 123 -14.68 14.54 -8.36
CA SER A 123 -14.87 13.97 -9.67
C SER A 123 -15.25 12.49 -9.52
N ALA A 124 -16.06 11.97 -10.43
CA ALA A 124 -16.41 10.54 -10.44
C ALA A 124 -15.17 9.64 -10.48
N LYS A 125 -14.09 10.10 -11.12
CA LYS A 125 -12.80 9.41 -11.13
C LYS A 125 -12.19 9.32 -9.73
N GLN A 126 -12.10 10.43 -9.00
CA GLN A 126 -11.51 10.46 -7.66
C GLN A 126 -12.31 9.63 -6.66
N ALA A 127 -13.65 9.70 -6.75
CA ALA A 127 -14.54 8.88 -5.93
C ALA A 127 -14.36 7.38 -6.22
N GLY A 128 -14.24 7.01 -7.49
CA GLY A 128 -13.97 5.62 -7.89
C GLY A 128 -12.61 5.11 -7.41
N GLU A 129 -11.57 5.93 -7.51
CA GLU A 129 -10.24 5.59 -7.00
C GLU A 129 -10.24 5.47 -5.47
N PHE A 130 -10.90 6.39 -4.76
CA PHE A 130 -11.09 6.28 -3.31
C PHE A 130 -11.80 4.97 -2.92
N PHE A 131 -12.90 4.65 -3.60
CA PHE A 131 -13.66 3.42 -3.39
C PHE A 131 -12.78 2.17 -3.51
N ILE A 132 -11.95 2.08 -4.56
CA ILE A 132 -11.07 0.92 -4.78
C ILE A 132 -10.03 0.78 -3.68
N PHE A 133 -9.38 1.87 -3.28
CA PHE A 133 -8.38 1.83 -2.21
C PHE A 133 -9.01 1.48 -0.86
N VAL A 134 -10.16 2.06 -0.53
CA VAL A 134 -10.90 1.72 0.69
C VAL A 134 -11.33 0.25 0.68
N THR A 135 -11.82 -0.27 -0.45
CA THR A 135 -12.20 -1.68 -0.56
C THR A 135 -11.04 -2.62 -0.20
N ALA A 136 -9.81 -2.24 -0.59
CA ALA A 136 -8.64 -3.06 -0.31
C ALA A 136 -8.24 -3.07 1.17
N ILE A 137 -8.45 -1.97 1.92
CA ILE A 137 -8.03 -1.88 3.33
C ILE A 137 -9.16 -2.13 4.33
N LEU A 138 -10.41 -1.94 3.93
CA LEU A 138 -11.57 -1.95 4.83
C LEU A 138 -11.66 -3.19 5.74
N PRO A 139 -11.47 -4.43 5.25
CA PRO A 139 -11.54 -5.60 6.12
C PRO A 139 -10.48 -5.60 7.22
N PHE A 140 -9.33 -5.01 6.96
CA PHE A 140 -8.24 -4.92 7.93
C PHE A 140 -8.53 -3.83 8.97
N VAL A 141 -8.99 -2.66 8.53
CA VAL A 141 -9.35 -1.54 9.40
C VAL A 141 -10.53 -1.92 10.29
N ASP A 142 -11.60 -2.47 9.72
CA ASP A 142 -12.80 -2.88 10.44
C ASP A 142 -12.53 -3.92 11.53
N ASN A 143 -11.60 -4.84 11.26
CA ASN A 143 -11.18 -5.85 12.24
C ASN A 143 -10.41 -5.25 13.44
N VAL A 144 -9.75 -4.11 13.27
CA VAL A 144 -9.00 -3.41 14.32
C VAL A 144 -9.87 -2.38 15.03
N ASP A 145 -10.61 -1.60 14.26
CA ASP A 145 -11.48 -0.52 14.72
C ASP A 145 -12.71 -0.43 13.81
N SER A 146 -13.82 -1.01 14.27
CA SER A 146 -15.06 -1.07 13.52
C SER A 146 -15.74 0.30 13.34
N GLU A 147 -15.51 1.26 14.25
CA GLU A 147 -16.02 2.62 14.10
C GLU A 147 -15.28 3.33 12.97
N CYS A 148 -13.97 3.20 12.89
CA CYS A 148 -13.18 3.70 11.78
C CYS A 148 -13.57 3.02 10.47
N GLY A 149 -13.76 1.69 10.48
CA GLY A 149 -14.25 0.93 9.34
C GLY A 149 -15.59 1.45 8.82
N GLU A 150 -16.54 1.74 9.71
CA GLU A 150 -17.85 2.28 9.36
C GLU A 150 -17.75 3.67 8.69
N LYS A 151 -16.89 4.55 9.18
CA LYS A 151 -16.63 5.86 8.56
C LYS A 151 -16.16 5.70 7.11
N PHE A 152 -15.16 4.87 6.88
CA PHE A 152 -14.65 4.59 5.53
C PHE A 152 -15.71 3.94 4.64
N TYR A 153 -16.49 2.99 5.17
CA TYR A 153 -17.60 2.38 4.46
C TYR A 153 -18.64 3.43 4.04
N ASN A 154 -19.10 4.26 4.96
CA ASN A 154 -20.12 5.28 4.69
C ASN A 154 -19.65 6.25 3.60
N ARG A 155 -18.40 6.72 3.68
CA ARG A 155 -17.85 7.63 2.69
C ARG A 155 -17.68 6.96 1.32
N ALA A 156 -17.19 5.73 1.26
CA ALA A 156 -16.89 5.05 0.00
C ALA A 156 -18.14 4.47 -0.69
N TRP A 157 -19.04 3.82 0.05
CA TRP A 157 -20.22 3.13 -0.51
C TRP A 157 -21.49 3.96 -0.49
N LYS A 158 -21.71 4.72 0.57
CA LYS A 158 -22.90 5.58 0.68
C LYS A 158 -22.67 6.98 0.12
N HIS A 159 -21.43 7.29 -0.28
CA HIS A 159 -21.05 8.63 -0.73
C HIS A 159 -21.39 9.73 0.27
N ASP A 160 -21.31 9.39 1.56
CA ASP A 160 -21.52 10.36 2.62
C ASP A 160 -20.23 11.11 2.91
N TYR A 161 -20.14 12.31 2.40
CA TYR A 161 -18.99 13.20 2.56
C TYR A 161 -19.25 14.32 3.58
N SER A 162 -20.39 14.25 4.28
CA SER A 162 -20.87 15.34 5.15
C SER A 162 -20.59 15.10 6.63
N THR A 163 -20.38 13.84 7.03
CA THR A 163 -20.35 13.46 8.44
C THR A 163 -18.99 13.52 9.09
N ASP A 164 -17.95 13.13 8.36
CA ASP A 164 -16.61 13.03 8.91
C ASP A 164 -15.64 13.93 8.14
N SER A 165 -14.85 14.69 8.87
CA SER A 165 -13.79 15.50 8.27
C SER A 165 -12.67 14.61 7.73
N TRP A 166 -11.85 15.16 6.82
CA TRP A 166 -10.67 14.45 6.35
C TRP A 166 -9.71 14.12 7.50
N GLU A 167 -9.56 15.06 8.44
CA GLU A 167 -8.70 14.96 9.61
C GLU A 167 -9.15 13.84 10.55
N ASP A 168 -10.45 13.73 10.81
CA ASP A 168 -11.03 12.68 11.65
C ASP A 168 -10.78 11.29 11.02
N MET A 169 -11.02 11.16 9.72
CA MET A 169 -10.79 9.93 9.00
C MET A 169 -9.31 9.56 8.90
N LYS A 170 -8.42 10.55 8.69
CA LYS A 170 -6.97 10.35 8.73
C LYS A 170 -6.55 9.84 10.10
N SER A 171 -6.97 10.53 11.17
CA SER A 171 -6.60 10.18 12.54
C SER A 171 -7.06 8.79 12.93
N CYS A 172 -8.29 8.40 12.58
CA CYS A 172 -8.77 7.05 12.88
C CYS A 172 -7.99 5.98 12.12
N LEU A 173 -7.65 6.21 10.84
CA LEU A 173 -6.86 5.26 10.07
C LEU A 173 -5.44 5.12 10.65
N GLU A 174 -4.79 6.22 11.00
CA GLU A 174 -3.45 6.22 11.61
C GLU A 174 -3.43 5.49 12.97
N ALA A 175 -4.51 5.58 13.75
CA ALA A 175 -4.63 4.83 15.00
C ALA A 175 -4.63 3.30 14.80
N THR A 176 -4.96 2.81 13.61
CA THR A 176 -4.94 1.37 13.30
C THR A 176 -3.54 0.85 12.91
N TYR A 177 -2.60 1.71 12.56
CA TYR A 177 -1.29 1.32 12.00
C TYR A 177 -0.50 0.34 12.84
N PRO A 178 -0.36 0.51 14.18
CA PRO A 178 0.41 -0.43 14.98
C PRO A 178 -0.15 -1.86 14.92
N SER A 179 -1.48 -1.99 14.83
CA SER A 179 -2.15 -3.29 14.73
C SER A 179 -2.08 -3.89 13.31
N LEU A 180 -1.99 -3.05 12.29
CA LEU A 180 -1.87 -3.47 10.91
C LEU A 180 -0.41 -3.73 10.49
N GLY A 181 0.56 -3.28 11.28
CA GLY A 181 1.97 -3.39 10.96
C GLY A 181 2.45 -2.50 9.81
N VAL A 182 1.66 -1.48 9.44
CA VAL A 182 1.93 -0.61 8.26
C VAL A 182 2.79 0.62 8.59
N GLN A 183 3.21 0.81 9.82
CA GLN A 183 3.92 2.00 10.26
C GLN A 183 5.30 2.13 9.60
N GLU A 184 5.99 1.03 9.40
CA GLU A 184 7.26 1.00 8.66
C GLU A 184 7.00 0.99 7.15
N GLY A 185 7.65 1.86 6.42
CA GLY A 185 7.55 1.93 4.95
C GLY A 185 6.36 2.73 4.40
N LEU A 186 5.49 3.27 5.28
CA LEU A 186 4.37 4.09 4.84
C LEU A 186 4.82 5.46 4.30
N GLY A 187 5.94 5.98 4.79
CA GLY A 187 6.41 7.32 4.46
C GLY A 187 5.63 8.43 5.15
N GLU A 188 5.88 9.64 4.71
CA GLU A 188 5.28 10.84 5.29
C GLU A 188 3.85 11.04 4.80
N VAL A 189 2.87 10.95 5.71
CA VAL A 189 1.46 11.24 5.42
C VAL A 189 1.17 12.70 5.80
N THR A 190 1.81 13.62 5.11
CA THR A 190 1.56 15.06 5.26
C THR A 190 0.74 15.58 4.10
N CYS A 191 0.03 16.68 4.31
CA CYS A 191 -0.74 17.31 3.24
C CYS A 191 0.14 17.86 2.13
N SER A 192 1.31 18.37 2.47
CA SER A 192 2.31 18.81 1.50
C SER A 192 2.73 17.66 0.58
N ARG A 193 2.93 16.46 1.11
CA ARG A 193 3.32 15.27 0.34
C ARG A 193 2.18 14.69 -0.47
N ILE A 194 1.00 14.58 0.12
CA ILE A 194 -0.19 14.06 -0.58
C ILE A 194 -0.58 14.93 -1.76
N GLY A 195 -0.29 16.23 -1.64
CA GLY A 195 -0.78 17.22 -2.56
C GLY A 195 0.17 17.70 -3.64
N VAL A 196 1.46 17.59 -3.47
CA VAL A 196 2.50 18.14 -4.36
C VAL A 196 2.33 17.80 -5.86
N LEU A 197 1.47 16.86 -6.21
CA LEU A 197 1.21 16.48 -7.60
C LEU A 197 -0.07 17.07 -8.21
N ASP A 198 -0.78 17.94 -7.51
CA ASP A 198 -1.91 18.70 -8.07
C ASP A 198 -1.63 20.20 -7.93
N GLU A 199 -0.92 20.77 -8.87
CA GLU A 199 -0.58 22.21 -8.94
C GLU A 199 -1.80 23.14 -9.04
N ALA A 200 -3.01 22.59 -9.02
CA ALA A 200 -4.27 23.34 -9.21
C ALA A 200 -5.08 23.56 -7.94
N LEU A 201 -4.65 23.07 -6.78
CA LEU A 201 -5.40 23.26 -5.54
C LEU A 201 -4.69 24.28 -4.66
N GLU A 202 -5.32 25.43 -4.46
CA GLU A 202 -4.93 26.37 -3.42
C GLU A 202 -5.00 25.67 -2.06
N TRP A 203 -3.86 25.63 -1.37
CA TRP A 203 -3.64 24.87 -0.15
C TRP A 203 -4.17 25.63 1.06
N GLU A 204 -5.21 25.10 1.67
CA GLU A 204 -5.43 25.42 3.08
C GLU A 204 -4.46 24.56 3.93
N PRO A 205 -3.90 25.14 5.02
CA PRO A 205 -2.95 24.40 5.82
C PRO A 205 -3.61 23.15 6.38
N CYS A 206 -3.09 22.00 5.95
CA CYS A 206 -3.32 20.76 6.66
C CYS A 206 -2.71 20.88 8.04
N PHE A 207 -3.51 20.77 9.04
CA PHE A 207 -2.99 20.60 10.38
C PHE A 207 -2.40 19.21 10.45
N ASP A 208 -1.08 19.11 10.36
CA ASP A 208 -0.39 17.93 10.83
C ASP A 208 -0.67 17.86 12.34
N ALA A 209 -1.64 17.04 12.72
CA ALA A 209 -1.95 16.78 14.11
C ALA A 209 -0.86 15.88 14.71
N VAL A 210 0.38 16.34 14.67
CA VAL A 210 1.46 15.64 15.37
C VAL A 210 2.52 16.63 15.81
N ASN A 211 2.77 16.59 17.08
CA ASN A 211 3.76 17.25 17.90
C ASN A 211 3.33 18.53 18.62
N SER A 212 2.19 18.46 19.30
CA SER A 212 2.01 19.25 20.51
C SER A 212 2.11 18.37 21.76
N SER A 213 3.12 17.53 21.84
CA SER A 213 3.50 16.87 23.08
C SER A 213 4.98 17.04 23.28
N SER A 214 5.37 18.27 23.59
CA SER A 214 6.57 18.56 24.30
C SER A 214 6.38 19.90 24.97
N ASP A 215 5.87 19.84 26.20
CA ASP A 215 6.44 20.55 27.37
C ASP A 215 5.83 19.97 28.64
#